data_fc326e24266efb98225a2162f2de5905
#
_entry.id   fc326e24266efb98225a2162f2de5905
#
_cell.length_a   1.000
_cell.length_b   1.000
_cell.length_c   1.000
_cell.angle_alpha   90.00
_cell.angle_beta   90.00
_cell.angle_gamma   90.00
#
_symmetry.space_group_name_H-M   'P 1'
#
loop_
_entity.id
_entity.type
_entity.pdbx_description
1 polymer ?
#
loop_
_entity_poly.entity_id
_entity_poly.type
_entity_poly.pdbx_seq_one_letter_code
_entity_poly.pdbx_strand_id
1 'polypeptide(L)'
;MIEVVSNEWGVIVDHTDLLELRWLPSTSSMTDGGFMATLCLFASEAEKARRRGLLIDATEFRHAFGPGIMEWRDAHIIPRYGAAGVRRFAFLMPADFPRAGTEAIEGPAIFPTKWFIDRNEALEWLGAKRR
;
A
#
# COMPACT_ATOMS: atom_id res chain seq x y z
N MET A 1 -17.06 2.64 4.10
CA MET A 1 -16.12 2.02 3.13
C MET A 1 -16.57 2.35 1.72
N ILE A 2 -15.76 3.08 0.98
CA ILE A 2 -16.12 3.56 -0.36
C ILE A 2 -14.98 3.25 -1.32
N GLU A 3 -15.30 2.57 -2.43
CA GLU A 3 -14.35 2.44 -3.53
C GLU A 3 -14.21 3.83 -4.19
N VAL A 4 -12.99 4.36 -4.21
CA VAL A 4 -12.73 5.70 -4.73
C VAL A 4 -12.40 5.63 -6.21
N VAL A 5 -11.53 4.69 -6.59
CA VAL A 5 -11.07 4.53 -7.97
C VAL A 5 -10.52 3.12 -8.15
N SER A 6 -10.57 2.63 -9.37
CA SER A 6 -9.96 1.35 -9.73
C SER A 6 -9.38 1.42 -11.13
N ASN A 7 -8.46 0.52 -11.43
CA ASN A 7 -7.97 0.26 -12.77
C ASN A 7 -7.88 -1.26 -12.97
N GLU A 8 -7.23 -1.72 -14.05
CA GLU A 8 -7.11 -3.15 -14.33
C GLU A 8 -6.38 -3.92 -13.23
N TRP A 9 -5.55 -3.24 -12.42
CA TRP A 9 -4.58 -3.88 -11.54
C TRP A 9 -4.92 -3.78 -10.07
N GLY A 10 -5.75 -2.83 -9.68
CA GLY A 10 -6.04 -2.59 -8.27
C GLY A 10 -7.28 -1.78 -8.03
N VAL A 11 -7.73 -1.82 -6.78
CA VAL A 11 -8.89 -1.07 -6.29
C VAL A 11 -8.44 -0.24 -5.11
N ILE A 12 -8.79 1.05 -5.10
CA ILE A 12 -8.50 1.94 -3.98
C ILE A 12 -9.81 2.19 -3.22
N VAL A 13 -9.77 1.91 -1.92
CA VAL A 13 -10.93 1.97 -1.03
C VAL A 13 -10.64 2.92 0.12
N ASP A 14 -11.53 3.87 0.36
CA ASP A 14 -11.46 4.74 1.52
C ASP A 14 -12.34 4.16 2.64
N HIS A 15 -11.71 3.80 3.76
CA HIS A 15 -12.38 3.27 4.94
C HIS A 15 -12.69 4.35 5.97
N THR A 16 -12.46 5.61 5.65
CA THR A 16 -12.62 6.79 6.52
C THR A 16 -11.47 6.95 7.51
N ASP A 17 -11.03 5.87 8.16
CA ASP A 17 -9.90 5.88 9.11
C ASP A 17 -8.56 5.46 8.45
N LEU A 18 -8.61 4.87 7.27
CA LEU A 18 -7.43 4.52 6.48
C LEU A 18 -7.80 4.48 4.99
N LEU A 19 -6.78 4.51 4.14
CA LEU A 19 -6.92 4.32 2.69
C LEU A 19 -6.24 3.03 2.30
N GLU A 20 -6.90 2.20 1.51
CA GLU A 20 -6.40 0.90 1.11
C GLU A 20 -6.23 0.81 -0.40
N LEU A 21 -5.09 0.28 -0.85
CA LEU A 21 -4.91 -0.22 -2.21
C LEU A 21 -4.94 -1.74 -2.15
N ARG A 22 -5.87 -2.35 -2.87
CA ARG A 22 -5.95 -3.81 -2.99
C ARG A 22 -5.52 -4.21 -4.39
N TRP A 23 -4.40 -4.91 -4.48
CA TRP A 23 -3.93 -5.46 -5.75
C TRP A 23 -4.77 -6.66 -6.17
N LEU A 24 -5.01 -6.79 -7.47
CA LEU A 24 -5.83 -7.85 -8.04
C LEU A 24 -4.97 -8.97 -8.64
N PRO A 25 -5.52 -10.19 -8.82
CA PRO A 25 -4.79 -11.27 -9.48
C PRO A 25 -4.32 -10.93 -10.90
N SER A 26 -5.00 -10.02 -11.59
CA SER A 26 -4.61 -9.52 -12.92
C SER A 26 -3.21 -8.94 -12.97
N THR A 27 -2.60 -8.62 -11.82
CA THR A 27 -1.21 -8.14 -11.77
C THR A 27 -0.22 -9.16 -12.34
N SER A 28 -0.61 -10.42 -12.54
CA SER A 28 0.21 -11.40 -13.25
C SER A 28 0.55 -10.96 -14.68
N SER A 29 -0.29 -10.12 -15.29
CA SER A 29 -0.08 -9.58 -16.63
C SER A 29 0.38 -8.12 -16.65
N MET A 30 0.61 -7.55 -15.46
CA MET A 30 0.97 -6.13 -15.33
C MET A 30 2.41 -5.89 -15.77
N THR A 31 2.65 -4.70 -16.30
CA THR A 31 4.01 -4.20 -16.57
C THR A 31 4.50 -3.34 -15.42
N ASP A 32 5.81 -3.03 -15.42
CA ASP A 32 6.35 -2.06 -14.45
C ASP A 32 5.65 -0.70 -14.59
N GLY A 33 5.32 -0.30 -15.83
CA GLY A 33 4.55 0.93 -16.05
C GLY A 33 3.18 0.90 -15.41
N GLY A 34 2.50 -0.24 -15.45
CA GLY A 34 1.22 -0.43 -14.77
C GLY A 34 1.33 -0.31 -13.26
N PHE A 35 2.40 -0.88 -12.69
CA PHE A 35 2.69 -0.74 -11.27
C PHE A 35 2.92 0.73 -10.89
N MET A 36 3.79 1.42 -11.65
CA MET A 36 4.10 2.82 -11.39
C MET A 36 2.85 3.70 -11.48
N ALA A 37 2.03 3.51 -12.52
CA ALA A 37 0.79 4.28 -12.69
C ALA A 37 -0.19 4.04 -11.54
N THR A 38 -0.31 2.81 -11.07
CA THR A 38 -1.22 2.47 -9.97
C THR A 38 -0.75 3.09 -8.67
N LEU A 39 0.56 3.07 -8.38
CA LEU A 39 1.10 3.74 -7.19
C LEU A 39 0.93 5.25 -7.26
N CYS A 40 1.09 5.86 -8.44
CA CYS A 40 0.81 7.29 -8.60
C CYS A 40 -0.66 7.61 -8.31
N LEU A 41 -1.56 6.76 -8.77
CA LEU A 41 -2.98 6.90 -8.50
C LEU A 41 -3.27 6.81 -7.00
N PHE A 42 -2.69 5.83 -6.33
CA PHE A 42 -2.85 5.64 -4.88
C PHE A 42 -2.27 6.84 -4.11
N ALA A 43 -1.10 7.31 -4.48
CA ALA A 43 -0.50 8.47 -3.84
C ALA A 43 -1.36 9.73 -4.02
N SER A 44 -1.96 9.92 -5.21
CA SER A 44 -2.87 11.04 -5.44
C SER A 44 -4.11 10.96 -4.55
N GLU A 45 -4.67 9.77 -4.38
CA GLU A 45 -5.82 9.59 -3.48
C GLU A 45 -5.41 9.77 -2.01
N ALA A 46 -4.21 9.33 -1.62
CA ALA A 46 -3.68 9.58 -0.28
C ALA A 46 -3.55 11.08 0.01
N GLU A 47 -3.08 11.85 -0.97
CA GLU A 47 -2.95 13.31 -0.85
C GLU A 47 -4.30 13.98 -0.67
N LYS A 48 -5.34 13.48 -1.35
CA LYS A 48 -6.70 14.03 -1.21
C LYS A 48 -7.35 13.65 0.11
N ALA A 49 -7.26 12.39 0.49
CA ALA A 49 -7.96 11.86 1.66
C ALA A 49 -7.27 12.22 2.98
N ARG A 50 -5.94 12.32 2.97
CA ARG A 50 -5.11 12.67 4.13
C ARG A 50 -5.39 11.77 5.34
N ARG A 51 -5.52 10.47 5.09
CA ARG A 51 -5.67 9.48 6.16
C ARG A 51 -4.32 9.24 6.84
N ARG A 52 -4.34 8.94 8.14
CA ARG A 52 -3.11 8.67 8.90
C ARG A 52 -2.55 7.28 8.62
N GLY A 53 -3.39 6.35 8.21
CA GLY A 53 -3.02 4.99 7.90
C GLY A 53 -3.17 4.67 6.43
N LEU A 54 -2.20 3.96 5.88
CA LEU A 54 -2.30 3.36 4.56
C LEU A 54 -2.15 1.85 4.69
N LEU A 55 -2.92 1.12 3.89
CA LEU A 55 -2.86 -0.33 3.79
C LEU A 55 -2.70 -0.69 2.32
N ILE A 56 -1.72 -1.53 2.01
CA ILE A 56 -1.63 -2.18 0.71
C ILE A 56 -1.89 -3.68 0.92
N ASP A 57 -2.99 -4.16 0.36
CA ASP A 57 -3.30 -5.58 0.34
C ASP A 57 -2.64 -6.20 -0.89
N ALA A 58 -1.53 -6.89 -0.67
CA ALA A 58 -0.75 -7.54 -1.70
C ALA A 58 -0.92 -9.06 -1.70
N THR A 59 -1.98 -9.58 -1.09
CA THR A 59 -2.22 -11.03 -1.03
C THR A 59 -2.37 -11.66 -2.41
N GLU A 60 -2.87 -10.90 -3.38
CA GLU A 60 -3.06 -11.35 -4.77
C GLU A 60 -2.07 -10.70 -5.74
N PHE A 61 -1.05 -10.03 -5.25
CA PHE A 61 -0.07 -9.37 -6.10
C PHE A 61 0.86 -10.41 -6.75
N ARG A 62 0.97 -10.39 -8.09
CA ARG A 62 1.65 -11.42 -8.87
C ARG A 62 2.68 -10.88 -9.85
N HIS A 63 2.96 -9.59 -9.80
CA HIS A 63 3.93 -8.98 -10.71
C HIS A 63 5.35 -9.16 -10.18
N ALA A 64 6.29 -9.46 -11.09
CA ALA A 64 7.71 -9.48 -10.79
C ALA A 64 8.34 -8.19 -11.29
N PHE A 65 9.03 -7.46 -10.42
CA PHE A 65 9.60 -6.16 -10.75
C PHE A 65 10.84 -6.26 -11.62
N GLY A 66 10.94 -5.34 -12.57
CA GLY A 66 12.17 -5.09 -13.29
C GLY A 66 13.16 -4.27 -12.46
N PRO A 67 14.37 -4.03 -12.97
CA PRO A 67 15.39 -3.27 -12.25
C PRO A 67 14.96 -1.82 -12.04
N GLY A 68 15.29 -1.26 -10.90
CA GLY A 68 15.09 0.16 -10.59
C GLY A 68 13.71 0.55 -10.11
N ILE A 69 12.75 -0.37 -10.06
CA ILE A 69 11.36 -0.04 -9.70
C ILE A 69 11.23 0.32 -8.22
N MET A 70 11.92 -0.40 -7.34
CA MET A 70 11.85 -0.09 -5.91
C MET A 70 12.53 1.25 -5.59
N GLU A 71 13.62 1.55 -6.27
CA GLU A 71 14.30 2.84 -6.14
C GLU A 71 13.39 3.98 -6.64
N TRP A 72 12.66 3.75 -7.73
CA TRP A 72 11.68 4.72 -8.22
C TRP A 72 10.58 4.96 -7.17
N ARG A 73 10.03 3.89 -6.60
CA ARG A 73 9.02 4.01 -5.53
C ARG A 73 9.53 4.84 -4.37
N ASP A 74 10.75 4.55 -3.92
CA ASP A 74 11.35 5.25 -2.79
C ASP A 74 11.56 6.74 -3.09
N ALA A 75 11.95 7.07 -4.33
CA ALA A 75 12.21 8.44 -4.71
C ALA A 75 10.95 9.26 -4.98
N HIS A 76 9.90 8.63 -5.55
CA HIS A 76 8.76 9.38 -6.11
C HIS A 76 7.44 9.14 -5.41
N ILE A 77 7.29 8.06 -4.66
CA ILE A 77 6.02 7.68 -4.03
C ILE A 77 6.08 7.84 -2.51
N ILE A 78 7.07 7.25 -1.86
CA ILE A 78 7.14 7.24 -0.40
C ILE A 78 7.13 8.66 0.19
N PRO A 79 7.89 9.64 -0.35
CA PRO A 79 7.84 11.00 0.18
C PRO A 79 6.46 11.66 0.08
N ARG A 80 5.67 11.29 -0.94
CA ARG A 80 4.30 11.82 -1.09
C ARG A 80 3.39 11.34 0.04
N TYR A 81 3.55 10.09 0.49
CA TYR A 81 2.79 9.58 1.63
C TYR A 81 3.10 10.37 2.90
N GLY A 82 4.38 10.60 3.17
CA GLY A 82 4.79 11.39 4.33
C GLY A 82 4.21 12.80 4.29
N ALA A 83 4.30 13.46 3.13
CA ALA A 83 3.76 14.80 2.94
C ALA A 83 2.23 14.83 3.08
N ALA A 84 1.54 13.73 2.78
CA ALA A 84 0.10 13.60 2.93
C ALA A 84 -0.34 13.36 4.39
N GLY A 85 0.59 13.21 5.31
CA GLY A 85 0.29 13.04 6.72
C GLY A 85 0.18 11.59 7.19
N VAL A 86 0.68 10.66 6.40
CA VAL A 86 0.69 9.23 6.77
C VAL A 86 1.60 9.02 7.97
N ARG A 87 1.12 8.28 8.96
CA ARG A 87 1.84 7.97 10.20
C ARG A 87 2.17 6.49 10.34
N ARG A 88 1.45 5.60 9.66
CA ARG A 88 1.67 4.16 9.66
C ARG A 88 1.31 3.59 8.32
N PHE A 89 2.14 2.67 7.86
CA PHE A 89 1.94 2.01 6.57
C PHE A 89 1.98 0.49 6.79
N ALA A 90 0.90 -0.20 6.45
CA ALA A 90 0.81 -1.65 6.59
C ALA A 90 0.76 -2.31 5.22
N PHE A 91 1.49 -3.41 5.08
CA PHE A 91 1.32 -4.36 3.99
C PHE A 91 0.62 -5.60 4.51
N LEU A 92 -0.40 -6.05 3.80
CA LEU A 92 -1.01 -7.36 4.03
C LEU A 92 -0.49 -8.29 2.94
N MET A 93 0.22 -9.34 3.35
CA MET A 93 0.99 -10.21 2.47
C MET A 93 0.42 -11.64 2.48
N PRO A 94 0.79 -12.48 1.49
CA PRO A 94 0.46 -13.90 1.53
C PRO A 94 0.99 -14.59 2.79
N ALA A 95 0.35 -15.68 3.18
CA ALA A 95 0.61 -16.35 4.47
C ALA A 95 2.04 -16.85 4.65
N ASP A 96 2.77 -17.07 3.56
CA ASP A 96 4.15 -17.54 3.58
C ASP A 96 5.20 -16.43 3.52
N PHE A 97 4.80 -15.17 3.64
CA PHE A 97 5.72 -14.05 3.55
C PHE A 97 6.75 -14.08 4.68
N PRO A 98 8.07 -14.10 4.36
CA PRO A 98 9.10 -14.36 5.39
C PRO A 98 9.32 -13.20 6.36
N ARG A 99 8.92 -11.98 6.00
CA ARG A 99 9.08 -10.79 6.86
C ARG A 99 7.82 -10.45 7.67
N ALA A 100 6.84 -11.34 7.72
CA ALA A 100 5.61 -11.11 8.47
C ALA A 100 5.91 -10.78 9.93
N GLY A 101 5.26 -9.75 10.46
CA GLY A 101 5.46 -9.28 11.83
C GLY A 101 6.62 -8.31 12.02
N THR A 102 7.45 -8.07 11.00
CA THR A 102 8.54 -7.09 11.12
C THR A 102 8.05 -5.68 10.91
N GLU A 103 8.69 -4.73 11.56
CA GLU A 103 8.40 -3.30 11.46
C GLU A 103 9.71 -2.56 11.22
N ALA A 104 9.69 -1.56 10.32
CA ALA A 104 10.88 -0.77 10.00
C ALA A 104 10.48 0.61 9.49
N ILE A 105 11.38 1.58 9.63
CA ILE A 105 11.30 2.83 8.88
C ILE A 105 12.27 2.66 7.71
N GLU A 106 11.72 2.48 6.51
CA GLU A 106 12.52 2.11 5.34
C GLU A 106 12.72 3.27 4.38
N GLY A 107 13.95 3.37 3.84
CA GLY A 107 14.29 4.34 2.84
C GLY A 107 13.99 5.77 3.29
N PRO A 108 13.36 6.59 2.41
CA PRO A 108 13.04 7.99 2.72
C PRO A 108 11.78 8.16 3.55
N ALA A 109 11.16 7.07 4.04
CA ALA A 109 9.93 7.16 4.85
C ALA A 109 10.21 7.83 6.19
N ILE A 110 9.23 8.63 6.64
CA ILE A 110 9.25 9.26 7.96
C ILE A 110 8.22 8.62 8.91
N PHE A 111 7.71 7.46 8.52
CA PHE A 111 6.72 6.68 9.26
C PHE A 111 7.11 5.21 9.25
N PRO A 112 6.67 4.42 10.26
CA PRO A 112 6.95 2.99 10.27
C PRO A 112 6.09 2.25 9.24
N THR A 113 6.70 1.21 8.65
CA THR A 113 6.03 0.23 7.80
C THR A 113 6.07 -1.11 8.51
N LYS A 114 4.96 -1.85 8.48
CA LYS A 114 4.89 -3.17 9.08
C LYS A 114 4.20 -4.14 8.14
N TRP A 115 4.69 -5.38 8.12
CA TRP A 115 4.18 -6.44 7.25
C TRP A 115 3.34 -7.42 8.07
N PHE A 116 2.16 -7.77 7.55
CA PHE A 116 1.20 -8.65 8.20
C PHE A 116 0.76 -9.76 7.27
N ILE A 117 0.29 -10.85 7.84
CA ILE A 117 -0.41 -11.91 7.11
C ILE A 117 -1.86 -12.06 7.59
N ASP A 118 -2.27 -11.28 8.58
CA ASP A 118 -3.62 -11.27 9.14
C ASP A 118 -4.19 -9.85 9.02
N ARG A 119 -5.34 -9.75 8.38
CA ARG A 119 -5.97 -8.45 8.11
C ARG A 119 -6.37 -7.72 9.41
N ASN A 120 -6.90 -8.44 10.39
CA ASN A 120 -7.32 -7.81 11.63
C ASN A 120 -6.14 -7.23 12.41
N GLU A 121 -5.01 -7.93 12.41
CA GLU A 121 -3.79 -7.41 13.05
C GLU A 121 -3.30 -6.14 12.36
N ALA A 122 -3.35 -6.10 11.03
CA ALA A 122 -2.98 -4.91 10.27
C ALA A 122 -3.88 -3.73 10.62
N LEU A 123 -5.19 -3.94 10.66
CA LEU A 123 -6.15 -2.90 10.99
C LEU A 123 -5.95 -2.39 12.43
N GLU A 124 -5.71 -3.29 13.38
CA GLU A 124 -5.45 -2.90 14.77
C GLU A 124 -4.19 -2.03 14.87
N TRP A 125 -3.12 -2.45 14.20
CA TRP A 125 -1.87 -1.69 14.24
C TRP A 125 -2.02 -0.30 13.60
N LEU A 126 -2.84 -0.19 12.56
CA LEU A 126 -3.14 1.11 11.92
C LEU A 126 -4.04 1.98 12.79
N GLY A 127 -4.60 1.44 13.87
CA GLY A 127 -5.54 2.16 14.72
C GLY A 127 -6.94 2.23 14.14
N ALA A 128 -7.26 1.37 13.18
CA ALA A 128 -8.54 1.33 12.50
C ALA A 128 -9.53 0.45 13.25
N LYS A 129 -10.82 0.72 13.06
CA LYS A 129 -11.87 -0.14 13.58
C LYS A 129 -11.87 -1.46 12.82
N ARG A 130 -12.20 -2.54 13.51
CA ARG A 130 -12.32 -3.85 12.86
C ARG A 130 -13.43 -3.85 11.81
N ARG A 131 -13.21 -4.62 10.77
CA ARG A 131 -14.13 -4.79 9.64
C ARG A 131 -14.71 -6.19 9.64
#